data_4cd8c95ab7a887c4ad882e68fe723696
#
_entry.id   4cd8c95ab7a887c4ad882e68fe723696
#
_cell.length_a   1.000
_cell.length_b   1.000
_cell.length_c   1.000
_cell.angle_alpha   90.00
_cell.angle_beta   90.00
_cell.angle_gamma   90.00
#
_symmetry.space_group_name_H-M   'P 1'
#
loop_
_entity.id
_entity.type
_entity.pdbx_description
1 polymer ?
#
loop_
_entity_poly.entity_id
_entity_poly.type
_entity_poly.pdbx_seq_one_letter_code
_entity_poly.pdbx_strand_id
1 'polypeptide(L)'
;MTLTYKIGNIFDIPLGWDIVHCVTADFSCGAGIAKELNERCNLKEKFEAQHFSTDIVGSCVKIDNVFNLLTKQNRYSKVSYEDLTNCLYHMADMILGAHYNIAMPKIGCGRDGLSWDIVVDIIKEVFENMDVDFVVYVLSEEDIPDERIEETDDEIANTSPHLISQEEAIENAERWAVSHNALILENDDVLFDEENDFMLFVDSSIFDPGKESIGTEVYIYILGETDVGSYKIVSVTKDGTYCEYLGDARE
;
A
#
# COMPACT_ATOMS: atom_id res chain seq x y z
N MET A 1 -5.40 -2.57 17.33
CA MET A 1 -5.30 -3.18 16.00
C MET A 1 -6.38 -4.25 15.82
N THR A 2 -6.82 -4.52 14.58
CA THR A 2 -7.63 -5.68 14.26
C THR A 2 -6.85 -6.66 13.38
N LEU A 3 -7.24 -7.95 13.36
CA LEU A 3 -6.70 -8.95 12.46
C LEU A 3 -7.85 -9.87 12.01
N THR A 4 -8.16 -9.82 10.73
CA THR A 4 -9.27 -10.57 10.13
C THR A 4 -8.76 -11.44 8.97
N TYR A 5 -9.62 -12.36 8.48
CA TYR A 5 -9.27 -13.24 7.36
C TYR A 5 -10.22 -13.01 6.18
N LYS A 6 -9.66 -13.08 4.96
CA LYS A 6 -10.45 -12.99 3.73
C LYS A 6 -9.99 -14.05 2.73
N ILE A 7 -10.94 -14.82 2.20
CA ILE A 7 -10.67 -15.74 1.10
C ILE A 7 -10.62 -14.92 -0.19
N GLY A 8 -9.51 -15.00 -0.92
CA GLY A 8 -9.36 -14.30 -2.18
C GLY A 8 -7.91 -14.07 -2.59
N ASN A 9 -7.75 -13.29 -3.66
CA ASN A 9 -6.44 -12.91 -4.15
C ASN A 9 -6.00 -11.61 -3.43
N ILE A 10 -4.80 -11.60 -2.85
CA ILE A 10 -4.25 -10.43 -2.18
C ILE A 10 -4.03 -9.23 -3.12
N PHE A 11 -3.99 -9.44 -4.42
CA PHE A 11 -3.88 -8.37 -5.40
C PHE A 11 -5.22 -7.69 -5.74
N ASP A 12 -6.32 -8.20 -5.19
CA ASP A 12 -7.67 -7.62 -5.29
C ASP A 12 -8.01 -6.79 -4.03
N ILE A 13 -6.98 -6.16 -3.42
CA ILE A 13 -7.17 -5.28 -2.26
C ILE A 13 -7.83 -3.97 -2.68
N PRO A 14 -8.57 -3.32 -1.78
CA PRO A 14 -9.09 -1.98 -2.02
C PRO A 14 -7.96 -0.98 -2.25
N LEU A 15 -8.25 0.07 -3.02
CA LEU A 15 -7.34 1.19 -3.21
C LEU A 15 -6.97 1.82 -1.86
N GLY A 16 -5.75 2.32 -1.75
CA GLY A 16 -5.25 2.92 -0.51
C GLY A 16 -4.82 1.91 0.57
N TRP A 17 -4.89 0.61 0.28
CA TRP A 17 -4.36 -0.42 1.16
C TRP A 17 -2.90 -0.71 0.87
N ASP A 18 -2.15 -0.97 1.93
CA ASP A 18 -0.78 -1.45 1.81
C ASP A 18 -0.75 -3.00 1.81
N ILE A 19 0.30 -3.56 1.21
CA ILE A 19 0.60 -5.00 1.28
C ILE A 19 1.84 -5.19 2.13
N VAL A 20 1.85 -6.20 3.00
CA VAL A 20 3.06 -6.65 3.68
C VAL A 20 3.42 -8.08 3.27
N HIS A 21 4.69 -8.32 2.98
CA HIS A 21 5.21 -9.65 2.64
C HIS A 21 6.67 -9.83 3.08
N CYS A 22 7.13 -11.10 3.14
CA CYS A 22 8.51 -11.42 3.42
C CYS A 22 9.34 -11.51 2.13
N VAL A 23 10.55 -10.97 2.19
CA VAL A 23 11.52 -11.01 1.10
C VAL A 23 12.92 -11.26 1.67
N THR A 24 13.84 -11.68 0.81
CA THR A 24 15.26 -11.84 1.17
C THR A 24 16.00 -10.49 1.11
N ALA A 25 17.02 -10.29 1.94
CA ALA A 25 17.80 -9.05 1.96
C ALA A 25 18.55 -8.78 0.64
N ASP A 26 18.87 -9.83 -0.14
CA ASP A 26 19.41 -9.69 -1.51
C ASP A 26 18.33 -9.32 -2.53
N PHE A 27 17.09 -9.13 -2.11
CA PHE A 27 15.92 -8.77 -2.91
C PHE A 27 15.76 -9.59 -4.19
N SER A 28 16.05 -10.90 -4.10
CA SER A 28 16.03 -11.78 -5.28
C SER A 28 14.63 -11.99 -5.87
N CYS A 29 13.56 -11.81 -5.07
CA CYS A 29 12.14 -11.88 -5.48
C CYS A 29 11.83 -13.05 -6.44
N GLY A 30 12.44 -14.23 -6.21
CA GLY A 30 12.47 -15.30 -7.19
C GLY A 30 11.26 -16.24 -7.17
N ALA A 31 10.33 -16.09 -6.19
CA ALA A 31 9.24 -17.04 -6.04
C ALA A 31 8.11 -16.54 -5.14
N GLY A 32 6.93 -17.20 -5.24
CA GLY A 32 5.75 -16.89 -4.43
C GLY A 32 5.27 -15.45 -4.66
N ILE A 33 4.66 -14.88 -3.63
CA ILE A 33 4.11 -13.53 -3.67
C ILE A 33 5.18 -12.46 -3.95
N ALA A 34 6.41 -12.63 -3.46
CA ALA A 34 7.50 -11.68 -3.72
C ALA A 34 7.83 -11.56 -5.21
N LYS A 35 7.74 -12.68 -5.97
CA LYS A 35 7.93 -12.66 -7.42
C LYS A 35 6.80 -11.88 -8.09
N GLU A 36 5.56 -12.17 -7.75
CA GLU A 36 4.40 -11.55 -8.37
C GLU A 36 4.33 -10.04 -8.04
N LEU A 37 4.61 -9.64 -6.80
CA LEU A 37 4.73 -8.24 -6.41
C LEU A 37 5.85 -7.54 -7.20
N ASN A 38 7.00 -8.20 -7.37
CA ASN A 38 8.09 -7.63 -8.16
C ASN A 38 7.71 -7.46 -9.64
N GLU A 39 6.97 -8.42 -10.21
CA GLU A 39 6.50 -8.35 -11.61
C GLU A 39 5.48 -7.22 -11.82
N ARG A 40 4.67 -6.89 -10.80
CA ARG A 40 3.65 -5.83 -10.86
C ARG A 40 4.20 -4.44 -10.54
N CYS A 41 5.10 -4.34 -9.55
CA CYS A 41 5.52 -3.08 -8.95
C CYS A 41 6.99 -2.73 -9.18
N ASN A 42 7.77 -3.55 -9.92
CA ASN A 42 9.22 -3.37 -10.14
C ASN A 42 10.02 -3.19 -8.84
N LEU A 43 9.61 -3.89 -7.75
CA LEU A 43 10.15 -3.69 -6.42
C LEU A 43 11.67 -3.83 -6.36
N LYS A 44 12.24 -4.79 -7.08
CA LYS A 44 13.69 -5.03 -7.10
C LYS A 44 14.45 -3.84 -7.67
N GLU A 45 14.02 -3.30 -8.81
CA GLU A 45 14.65 -2.15 -9.44
C GLU A 45 14.57 -0.91 -8.53
N LYS A 46 13.40 -0.68 -7.92
CA LYS A 46 13.20 0.42 -6.96
C LYS A 46 14.06 0.25 -5.70
N PHE A 47 14.22 -0.97 -5.19
CA PHE A 47 15.09 -1.27 -4.07
C PHE A 47 16.56 -0.98 -4.39
N GLU A 48 17.05 -1.46 -5.54
CA GLU A 48 18.42 -1.22 -6.00
C GLU A 48 18.70 0.28 -6.23
N ALA A 49 17.73 1.02 -6.76
CA ALA A 49 17.85 2.47 -6.98
C ALA A 49 17.99 3.27 -5.67
N GLN A 50 17.48 2.78 -4.56
CA GLN A 50 17.57 3.42 -3.25
C GLN A 50 18.89 3.09 -2.51
N HIS A 51 19.75 2.26 -3.08
CA HIS A 51 21.06 1.88 -2.53
C HIS A 51 21.03 1.33 -1.10
N PHE A 52 19.99 0.58 -0.74
CA PHE A 52 19.92 -0.09 0.56
C PHE A 52 21.09 -1.08 0.74
N SER A 53 21.58 -1.18 1.98
CA SER A 53 22.53 -2.24 2.34
C SER A 53 21.89 -3.61 2.26
N THR A 54 22.64 -4.62 1.85
CA THR A 54 22.21 -6.02 1.88
C THR A 54 22.36 -6.68 3.26
N ASP A 55 22.99 -6.00 4.23
CA ASP A 55 23.16 -6.47 5.62
C ASP A 55 22.06 -5.89 6.53
N ILE A 56 20.78 -6.08 6.13
CA ILE A 56 19.62 -5.47 6.79
C ILE A 56 18.55 -6.49 7.16
N VAL A 57 18.93 -7.76 7.35
CA VAL A 57 18.01 -8.78 7.88
C VAL A 57 17.44 -8.30 9.21
N GLY A 58 16.14 -8.53 9.42
CA GLY A 58 15.42 -8.01 10.58
C GLY A 58 14.89 -6.58 10.38
N SER A 59 14.96 -6.02 9.18
CA SER A 59 14.42 -4.69 8.89
C SER A 59 13.23 -4.73 7.92
N CYS A 60 12.51 -3.60 7.83
CA CYS A 60 11.40 -3.39 6.90
C CYS A 60 11.74 -2.24 5.95
N VAL A 61 11.42 -2.40 4.67
CA VAL A 61 11.56 -1.35 3.65
C VAL A 61 10.21 -1.14 2.98
N LYS A 62 9.67 0.07 3.04
CA LYS A 62 8.46 0.43 2.29
C LYS A 62 8.86 0.92 0.91
N ILE A 63 8.29 0.31 -0.12
CA ILE A 63 8.42 0.73 -1.52
C ILE A 63 6.99 0.84 -2.04
N ASP A 64 6.59 2.04 -2.44
CA ASP A 64 5.20 2.35 -2.77
C ASP A 64 4.25 1.92 -1.63
N ASN A 65 3.19 1.21 -1.95
CA ASN A 65 2.25 0.60 -1.00
C ASN A 65 2.67 -0.81 -0.52
N VAL A 66 3.96 -1.18 -0.59
CA VAL A 66 4.43 -2.50 -0.19
C VAL A 66 5.47 -2.42 0.92
N PHE A 67 5.16 -3.00 2.08
CA PHE A 67 6.09 -3.26 3.16
C PHE A 67 6.84 -4.56 2.90
N ASN A 68 8.13 -4.46 2.68
CA ASN A 68 9.02 -5.57 2.41
C ASN A 68 9.78 -5.93 3.68
N LEU A 69 9.41 -7.03 4.33
CA LEU A 69 10.07 -7.55 5.52
C LEU A 69 11.30 -8.37 5.10
N LEU A 70 12.49 -7.88 5.41
CA LEU A 70 13.74 -8.54 5.03
C LEU A 70 14.11 -9.61 6.08
N THR A 71 13.46 -10.76 5.97
CA THR A 71 13.45 -11.79 7.02
C THR A 71 14.64 -12.76 6.97
N LYS A 72 15.43 -12.75 5.91
CA LYS A 72 16.63 -13.60 5.76
C LYS A 72 17.57 -13.08 4.69
N GLN A 73 18.84 -13.44 4.77
CA GLN A 73 19.89 -12.94 3.87
C GLN A 73 19.65 -13.28 2.40
N ASN A 74 19.32 -14.54 2.10
CA ASN A 74 19.10 -15.05 0.75
C ASN A 74 18.17 -16.27 0.76
N ARG A 75 17.84 -16.79 -0.41
CA ARG A 75 16.89 -17.92 -0.56
C ARG A 75 17.30 -19.23 0.12
N TYR A 76 18.56 -19.39 0.50
CA TYR A 76 19.08 -20.59 1.17
C TYR A 76 19.12 -20.45 2.70
N SER A 77 19.00 -19.23 3.20
CA SER A 77 18.95 -18.93 4.63
C SER A 77 17.59 -19.35 5.20
N LYS A 78 17.57 -19.65 6.51
CA LYS A 78 16.33 -19.88 7.25
C LYS A 78 15.84 -18.57 7.87
N VAL A 79 14.55 -18.41 7.94
CA VAL A 79 13.90 -17.34 8.71
C VAL A 79 13.83 -17.75 10.18
N SER A 80 14.12 -16.84 11.08
CA SER A 80 13.86 -16.98 12.50
C SER A 80 12.65 -16.15 12.93
N TYR A 81 12.01 -16.52 14.03
CA TYR A 81 10.98 -15.67 14.63
C TYR A 81 11.55 -14.32 15.07
N GLU A 82 12.79 -14.29 15.56
CA GLU A 82 13.50 -13.07 15.96
C GLU A 82 13.66 -12.09 14.80
N ASP A 83 14.12 -12.57 13.63
CA ASP A 83 14.26 -11.72 12.43
C ASP A 83 12.90 -11.19 11.96
N LEU A 84 11.86 -12.03 11.98
CA LEU A 84 10.50 -11.59 11.64
C LEU A 84 9.99 -10.56 12.63
N THR A 85 10.19 -10.78 13.93
CA THR A 85 9.79 -9.84 14.98
C THR A 85 10.47 -8.48 14.81
N ASN A 86 11.78 -8.47 14.55
CA ASN A 86 12.54 -7.25 14.29
C ASN A 86 12.00 -6.50 13.06
N CYS A 87 11.68 -7.22 11.96
CA CYS A 87 11.05 -6.63 10.79
C CYS A 87 9.70 -5.95 11.13
N LEU A 88 8.87 -6.60 11.95
CA LEU A 88 7.57 -6.09 12.35
C LEU A 88 7.70 -4.87 13.27
N TYR A 89 8.67 -4.82 14.19
CA TYR A 89 8.95 -3.61 14.96
C TYR A 89 9.38 -2.45 14.07
N HIS A 90 10.27 -2.67 13.10
CA HIS A 90 10.64 -1.64 12.12
C HIS A 90 9.44 -1.16 11.30
N MET A 91 8.54 -2.06 10.93
CA MET A 91 7.30 -1.70 10.24
C MET A 91 6.38 -0.87 11.15
N ALA A 92 6.25 -1.26 12.43
CA ALA A 92 5.45 -0.54 13.43
C ALA A 92 5.94 0.91 13.59
N ASP A 93 7.25 1.13 13.66
CA ASP A 93 7.84 2.46 13.72
C ASP A 93 7.48 3.33 12.50
N MET A 94 7.35 2.72 11.32
CA MET A 94 7.01 3.43 10.08
C MET A 94 5.55 3.87 10.02
N ILE A 95 4.64 3.14 10.70
CA ILE A 95 3.19 3.43 10.68
C ILE A 95 2.69 4.11 11.95
N LEU A 96 3.59 4.47 12.85
CA LEU A 96 3.24 5.08 14.13
C LEU A 96 2.50 6.41 13.94
N GLY A 97 1.34 6.53 14.57
CA GLY A 97 0.57 7.77 14.63
C GLY A 97 -0.41 8.00 13.48
N ALA A 98 -0.58 7.01 12.59
CA ALA A 98 -1.58 7.03 11.52
C ALA A 98 -2.36 5.71 11.48
N HIS A 99 -3.56 5.76 10.91
CA HIS A 99 -4.34 4.54 10.63
C HIS A 99 -3.83 3.88 9.35
N TYR A 100 -3.71 2.55 9.38
CA TYR A 100 -3.31 1.77 8.20
C TYR A 100 -4.22 0.57 7.98
N ASN A 101 -4.58 0.34 6.72
CA ASN A 101 -5.21 -0.89 6.26
C ASN A 101 -4.16 -1.73 5.52
N ILE A 102 -3.86 -2.92 6.02
CA ILE A 102 -2.76 -3.73 5.53
C ILE A 102 -3.22 -5.13 5.17
N ALA A 103 -3.06 -5.48 3.91
CA ALA A 103 -3.26 -6.84 3.44
C ALA A 103 -1.98 -7.66 3.57
N MET A 104 -2.10 -8.91 3.99
CA MET A 104 -0.96 -9.83 4.06
C MET A 104 -1.35 -11.28 3.75
N PRO A 105 -0.42 -12.09 3.23
CA PRO A 105 -0.56 -13.55 3.27
C PRO A 105 -0.23 -14.03 4.69
N LYS A 106 -0.30 -15.32 4.96
CA LYS A 106 0.33 -15.90 6.16
C LYS A 106 1.85 -15.75 6.06
N ILE A 107 2.36 -14.57 6.46
CA ILE A 107 3.78 -14.21 6.35
C ILE A 107 4.67 -15.20 7.10
N GLY A 108 5.82 -15.57 6.50
CA GLY A 108 6.78 -16.52 7.09
C GLY A 108 6.31 -17.99 7.09
N CYS A 109 5.05 -18.30 6.77
CA CYS A 109 4.49 -19.66 6.94
C CYS A 109 4.52 -20.52 5.67
N GLY A 110 4.85 -19.97 4.53
CA GLY A 110 4.95 -20.71 3.28
C GLY A 110 6.27 -21.49 3.20
N ARG A 111 7.20 -21.05 2.35
CA ARG A 111 8.52 -21.67 2.17
C ARG A 111 9.41 -21.60 3.40
N ASP A 112 9.19 -20.63 4.26
CA ASP A 112 10.00 -20.36 5.45
C ASP A 112 9.61 -21.25 6.63
N GLY A 113 8.40 -21.84 6.62
CA GLY A 113 7.96 -22.92 7.51
C GLY A 113 7.71 -22.48 8.96
N LEU A 114 7.49 -21.18 9.23
CA LEU A 114 7.09 -20.73 10.55
C LEU A 114 5.66 -21.18 10.86
N SER A 115 5.34 -21.39 12.15
CA SER A 115 3.98 -21.65 12.61
C SER A 115 3.16 -20.36 12.58
N TRP A 116 1.98 -20.40 11.94
CA TRP A 116 1.12 -19.24 11.82
C TRP A 116 0.61 -18.74 13.18
N ASP A 117 0.32 -19.62 14.10
CA ASP A 117 -0.17 -19.27 15.44
C ASP A 117 0.85 -18.39 16.18
N ILE A 118 2.14 -18.78 16.12
CA ILE A 118 3.23 -18.00 16.72
C ILE A 118 3.40 -16.65 16.01
N VAL A 119 3.29 -16.64 14.67
CA VAL A 119 3.39 -15.39 13.89
C VAL A 119 2.25 -14.44 14.23
N VAL A 120 1.04 -14.94 14.40
CA VAL A 120 -0.12 -14.14 14.84
C VAL A 120 0.10 -13.53 16.22
N ASP A 121 0.66 -14.31 17.18
CA ASP A 121 0.92 -13.80 18.52
C ASP A 121 1.97 -12.69 18.49
N ILE A 122 3.02 -12.83 17.68
CA ILE A 122 4.02 -11.77 17.45
C ILE A 122 3.37 -10.51 16.85
N ILE A 123 2.52 -10.66 15.83
CA ILE A 123 1.81 -9.52 15.22
C ILE A 123 0.95 -8.81 16.25
N LYS A 124 0.19 -9.56 17.07
CA LYS A 124 -0.65 -9.00 18.13
C LYS A 124 0.19 -8.24 19.15
N GLU A 125 1.32 -8.79 19.59
CA GLU A 125 2.23 -8.16 20.55
C GLU A 125 2.81 -6.86 20.01
N VAL A 126 3.37 -6.88 18.79
CA VAL A 126 4.02 -5.72 18.17
C VAL A 126 3.06 -4.57 17.93
N PHE A 127 1.83 -4.87 17.49
CA PHE A 127 0.86 -3.85 17.08
C PHE A 127 -0.28 -3.63 18.09
N GLU A 128 -0.21 -4.18 19.32
CA GLU A 128 -1.29 -4.19 20.33
C GLU A 128 -1.99 -2.83 20.50
N ASN A 129 -1.21 -1.76 20.57
CA ASN A 129 -1.71 -0.40 20.86
C ASN A 129 -1.69 0.51 19.62
N MET A 130 -1.67 -0.06 18.42
CA MET A 130 -1.60 0.70 17.17
C MET A 130 -2.95 0.71 16.45
N ASP A 131 -3.20 1.81 15.74
CA ASP A 131 -4.37 1.96 14.88
C ASP A 131 -4.07 1.37 13.49
N VAL A 132 -4.23 0.04 13.38
CA VAL A 132 -3.95 -0.71 12.14
C VAL A 132 -4.90 -1.88 12.01
N ASP A 133 -5.42 -2.07 10.81
CA ASP A 133 -6.27 -3.18 10.44
C ASP A 133 -5.52 -4.13 9.50
N PHE A 134 -5.30 -5.34 9.96
CA PHE A 134 -4.69 -6.40 9.16
C PHE A 134 -5.77 -7.32 8.57
N VAL A 135 -5.68 -7.57 7.25
CA VAL A 135 -6.48 -8.58 6.57
C VAL A 135 -5.56 -9.66 6.01
N VAL A 136 -5.69 -10.86 6.55
CA VAL A 136 -4.93 -12.03 6.09
C VAL A 136 -5.66 -12.66 4.91
N TYR A 137 -5.07 -12.57 3.72
CA TYR A 137 -5.61 -13.22 2.53
C TYR A 137 -5.21 -14.69 2.48
N VAL A 138 -6.21 -15.57 2.36
CA VAL A 138 -6.05 -17.01 2.26
C VAL A 138 -6.73 -17.53 0.98
N LEU A 139 -6.29 -18.69 0.50
CA LEU A 139 -6.83 -19.26 -0.75
C LEU A 139 -8.06 -20.14 -0.52
N SER A 140 -8.23 -20.67 0.69
CA SER A 140 -9.36 -21.52 1.07
C SER A 140 -9.80 -21.31 2.52
N GLU A 141 -11.00 -21.76 2.84
CA GLU A 141 -11.55 -21.71 4.19
C GLU A 141 -10.74 -22.55 5.18
N GLU A 142 -10.15 -23.67 4.71
CA GLU A 142 -9.29 -24.55 5.52
C GLU A 142 -8.02 -23.84 6.02
N ASP A 143 -7.64 -22.74 5.39
CA ASP A 143 -6.49 -21.92 5.79
C ASP A 143 -6.82 -20.93 6.94
N ILE A 144 -8.09 -20.82 7.33
CA ILE A 144 -8.52 -19.98 8.47
C ILE A 144 -8.39 -20.81 9.75
N PRO A 145 -7.69 -20.33 10.78
CA PRO A 145 -7.58 -21.07 12.06
C PRO A 145 -8.93 -21.26 12.75
N ASP A 146 -9.21 -22.46 13.22
CA ASP A 146 -10.49 -22.85 13.87
C ASP A 146 -10.82 -22.06 15.16
N GLU A 147 -9.83 -21.50 15.85
CA GLU A 147 -10.00 -20.83 17.16
C GLU A 147 -10.56 -19.40 17.09
N ARG A 148 -11.02 -18.94 15.90
CA ARG A 148 -11.53 -17.57 15.73
C ARG A 148 -12.97 -17.49 15.23
N ILE A 149 -13.71 -18.53 15.38
CA ILE A 149 -15.18 -18.47 15.44
C ILE A 149 -15.51 -18.29 16.94
N GLU A 150 -15.11 -17.16 17.55
CA GLU A 150 -15.86 -16.67 18.69
C GLU A 150 -17.22 -16.26 18.12
N GLU A 151 -18.19 -17.14 18.34
CA GLU A 151 -19.59 -16.86 18.14
C GLU A 151 -19.99 -15.62 18.95
N THR A 152 -19.87 -14.46 18.35
CA THR A 152 -20.77 -13.37 18.69
C THR A 152 -21.97 -13.53 17.75
N ASP A 153 -22.84 -14.49 18.10
CA ASP A 153 -24.21 -14.46 17.65
C ASP A 153 -24.75 -13.06 17.99
N ASP A 154 -24.90 -12.23 17.00
CA ASP A 154 -25.98 -11.27 16.76
C ASP A 154 -25.63 -10.07 15.84
N GLU A 155 -24.44 -9.95 15.22
CA GLU A 155 -24.20 -8.80 14.29
C GLU A 155 -23.49 -9.11 12.95
N ILE A 156 -23.16 -10.38 12.60
CA ILE A 156 -22.48 -10.69 11.33
C ILE A 156 -23.44 -11.20 10.25
N ALA A 157 -24.73 -10.96 10.36
CA ALA A 157 -25.70 -11.35 9.35
C ALA A 157 -25.90 -10.30 8.24
N ASN A 158 -25.02 -9.32 8.05
CA ASN A 158 -25.19 -8.34 6.97
C ASN A 158 -23.89 -7.65 6.50
N THR A 159 -22.77 -8.36 6.41
CA THR A 159 -21.61 -7.84 5.67
C THR A 159 -21.53 -8.50 4.29
N SER A 160 -22.43 -8.09 3.41
CA SER A 160 -22.08 -7.88 2.00
C SER A 160 -20.75 -7.12 1.95
N PRO A 161 -19.89 -7.30 0.90
CA PRO A 161 -18.67 -6.52 0.80
C PRO A 161 -19.05 -5.08 1.10
N HIS A 162 -18.49 -4.49 2.14
CA HIS A 162 -18.71 -3.08 2.44
C HIS A 162 -18.22 -2.34 1.22
N LEU A 163 -19.16 -1.98 0.37
CA LEU A 163 -19.01 -0.81 -0.46
C LEU A 163 -18.77 0.30 0.56
N ILE A 164 -17.51 0.72 0.71
CA ILE A 164 -17.17 1.93 1.46
C ILE A 164 -18.18 2.98 1.04
N SER A 165 -18.76 3.68 2.00
CA SER A 165 -19.66 4.78 1.64
C SER A 165 -18.87 5.78 0.78
N GLN A 166 -19.55 6.52 -0.06
CA GLN A 166 -18.88 7.55 -0.86
C GLN A 166 -18.11 8.53 0.03
N GLU A 167 -18.63 8.85 1.21
CA GLU A 167 -17.97 9.68 2.20
C GLU A 167 -16.67 9.07 2.71
N GLU A 168 -16.66 7.78 3.01
CA GLU A 168 -15.47 7.06 3.45
C GLU A 168 -14.41 6.91 2.33
N ALA A 169 -14.85 6.74 1.08
CA ALA A 169 -13.97 6.73 -0.08
C ALA A 169 -13.28 8.09 -0.30
N ILE A 170 -14.03 9.17 -0.12
CA ILE A 170 -13.52 10.55 -0.19
C ILE A 170 -12.48 10.79 0.93
N GLU A 171 -12.78 10.46 2.19
CA GLU A 171 -11.85 10.60 3.30
C GLU A 171 -10.55 9.82 3.08
N ASN A 172 -10.65 8.64 2.50
CA ASN A 172 -9.47 7.82 2.16
C ASN A 172 -8.64 8.45 1.05
N ALA A 173 -9.27 9.03 0.02
CA ALA A 173 -8.59 9.74 -1.05
C ALA A 173 -7.87 11.00 -0.54
N GLU A 174 -8.52 11.81 0.29
CA GLU A 174 -7.92 12.99 0.92
C GLU A 174 -6.70 12.62 1.78
N ARG A 175 -6.82 11.59 2.60
CA ARG A 175 -5.73 11.12 3.47
C ARG A 175 -4.53 10.63 2.66
N TRP A 176 -4.78 9.90 1.57
CA TRP A 176 -3.74 9.46 0.65
C TRP A 176 -3.05 10.66 -0.01
N ALA A 177 -3.83 11.61 -0.53
CA ALA A 177 -3.32 12.82 -1.19
C ALA A 177 -2.38 13.62 -0.28
N VAL A 178 -2.77 13.84 0.97
CA VAL A 178 -1.94 14.53 1.97
C VAL A 178 -0.64 13.77 2.24
N SER A 179 -0.71 12.44 2.40
CA SER A 179 0.46 11.62 2.73
C SER A 179 1.47 11.52 1.58
N HIS A 180 1.04 11.72 0.33
CA HIS A 180 1.86 11.63 -0.88
C HIS A 180 2.18 12.99 -1.51
N ASN A 181 1.93 14.09 -0.78
CA ASN A 181 2.15 15.46 -1.26
C ASN A 181 1.45 15.74 -2.60
N ALA A 182 0.26 15.17 -2.80
CA ALA A 182 -0.55 15.48 -3.96
C ALA A 182 -0.98 16.95 -3.95
N LEU A 183 -1.12 17.53 -5.13
CA LEU A 183 -1.74 18.84 -5.29
C LEU A 183 -3.24 18.70 -5.04
N ILE A 184 -3.77 19.38 -4.01
CA ILE A 184 -5.17 19.31 -3.63
C ILE A 184 -5.87 20.54 -4.22
N LEU A 185 -6.89 20.32 -5.04
CA LEU A 185 -7.61 21.34 -5.81
C LEU A 185 -9.11 21.27 -5.54
N GLU A 186 -9.81 22.39 -5.65
CA GLU A 186 -11.27 22.42 -5.72
C GLU A 186 -11.73 22.19 -7.17
N ASN A 187 -12.98 21.78 -7.38
CA ASN A 187 -13.50 21.56 -8.73
C ASN A 187 -13.43 22.80 -9.61
N ASP A 188 -13.53 23.99 -9.02
CA ASP A 188 -13.48 25.27 -9.71
C ASP A 188 -12.04 25.69 -10.11
N ASP A 189 -11.02 25.01 -9.54
CA ASP A 189 -9.60 25.29 -9.77
C ASP A 189 -9.07 24.60 -11.04
N VAL A 190 -9.85 23.70 -11.63
CA VAL A 190 -9.45 22.86 -12.75
C VAL A 190 -10.40 23.00 -13.92
N LEU A 191 -9.85 22.93 -15.11
CA LEU A 191 -10.61 22.84 -16.36
C LEU A 191 -10.21 21.55 -17.06
N PHE A 192 -11.19 20.71 -17.34
CA PHE A 192 -11.01 19.55 -18.19
C PHE A 192 -11.16 19.95 -19.66
N ASP A 193 -10.31 19.42 -20.51
CA ASP A 193 -10.44 19.59 -21.96
C ASP A 193 -11.58 18.70 -22.48
N GLU A 194 -12.70 19.30 -22.87
CA GLU A 194 -13.89 18.58 -23.37
C GLU A 194 -13.63 17.76 -24.66
N GLU A 195 -12.59 18.11 -25.43
CA GLU A 195 -12.21 17.37 -26.63
C GLU A 195 -11.20 16.24 -26.35
N ASN A 196 -10.57 16.30 -25.14
CA ASN A 196 -9.54 15.35 -24.75
C ASN A 196 -9.66 15.03 -23.24
N ASP A 197 -10.47 14.03 -22.93
CA ASP A 197 -10.80 13.58 -21.55
C ASP A 197 -9.57 13.25 -20.67
N PHE A 198 -8.36 13.27 -21.26
CA PHE A 198 -7.10 12.97 -20.56
C PHE A 198 -6.29 14.22 -20.22
N MET A 199 -6.81 15.42 -20.47
CA MET A 199 -6.09 16.67 -20.23
C MET A 199 -6.75 17.49 -19.15
N LEU A 200 -5.94 17.92 -18.17
CA LEU A 200 -6.31 18.80 -17.07
C LEU A 200 -5.54 20.12 -17.20
N PHE A 201 -6.21 21.23 -17.04
CA PHE A 201 -5.60 22.56 -16.94
C PHE A 201 -5.79 23.13 -15.54
N VAL A 202 -4.69 23.60 -14.93
CA VAL A 202 -4.69 24.29 -13.64
C VAL A 202 -4.13 25.70 -13.82
N ASP A 203 -4.86 26.72 -13.32
CA ASP A 203 -4.44 28.13 -13.42
C ASP A 203 -3.10 28.38 -12.75
N SER A 204 -2.27 29.25 -13.32
CA SER A 204 -0.93 29.56 -12.79
C SER A 204 -0.91 30.22 -11.42
N SER A 205 -2.02 30.83 -11.00
CA SER A 205 -2.16 31.37 -9.64
C SER A 205 -2.32 30.28 -8.57
N ILE A 206 -2.70 29.06 -8.97
CA ILE A 206 -2.92 27.90 -8.12
C ILE A 206 -1.71 26.97 -8.16
N PHE A 207 -1.22 26.66 -9.38
CA PHE A 207 -0.10 25.74 -9.56
C PHE A 207 0.81 26.22 -10.71
N ASP A 208 2.01 26.70 -10.34
CA ASP A 208 3.08 27.03 -11.29
C ASP A 208 4.36 26.26 -10.93
N PRO A 209 4.54 25.04 -11.47
CA PRO A 209 5.69 24.18 -11.16
C PRO A 209 6.99 24.63 -11.85
N GLY A 210 6.93 25.65 -12.74
CA GLY A 210 8.04 26.05 -13.59
C GLY A 210 8.23 25.16 -14.83
N LYS A 211 8.83 25.72 -15.88
CA LYS A 211 9.02 25.01 -17.16
C LYS A 211 9.97 23.83 -17.08
N GLU A 212 10.86 23.79 -16.08
CA GLU A 212 11.76 22.68 -15.79
C GLU A 212 11.02 21.42 -15.35
N SER A 213 9.75 21.56 -14.93
CA SER A 213 8.92 20.43 -14.50
C SER A 213 8.19 19.73 -15.65
N ILE A 214 8.32 20.21 -16.89
CA ILE A 214 7.71 19.54 -18.05
C ILE A 214 8.28 18.14 -18.20
N GLY A 215 7.39 17.15 -18.26
CA GLY A 215 7.73 15.73 -18.32
C GLY A 215 7.80 15.03 -16.96
N THR A 216 7.67 15.77 -15.85
CA THR A 216 7.56 15.17 -14.50
C THR A 216 6.13 14.73 -14.22
N GLU A 217 6.01 13.76 -13.31
CA GLU A 217 4.74 13.25 -12.82
C GLU A 217 4.34 13.99 -11.56
N VAL A 218 3.05 14.27 -11.41
CA VAL A 218 2.44 14.93 -10.26
C VAL A 218 1.14 14.21 -9.89
N TYR A 219 0.89 14.06 -8.59
CA TYR A 219 -0.40 13.58 -8.10
C TYR A 219 -1.33 14.75 -7.86
N ILE A 220 -2.57 14.64 -8.35
CA ILE A 220 -3.59 15.67 -8.20
C ILE A 220 -4.84 15.02 -7.59
N TYR A 221 -5.32 15.61 -6.51
CA TYR A 221 -6.56 15.24 -5.86
C TYR A 221 -7.56 16.39 -5.96
N ILE A 222 -8.74 16.12 -6.48
CA ILE A 222 -9.85 17.08 -6.54
C ILE A 222 -10.76 16.81 -5.34
N LEU A 223 -11.01 17.83 -4.53
CA LEU A 223 -11.79 17.69 -3.31
C LEU A 223 -13.19 17.13 -3.58
N GLY A 224 -13.54 16.11 -2.83
CA GLY A 224 -14.82 15.42 -2.96
C GLY A 224 -14.84 14.25 -3.93
N GLU A 225 -13.75 14.01 -4.67
CA GLU A 225 -13.61 12.83 -5.50
C GLU A 225 -13.13 11.60 -4.69
N THR A 226 -13.38 10.43 -5.23
CA THR A 226 -12.94 9.16 -4.62
C THR A 226 -11.55 8.71 -5.07
N ASP A 227 -11.00 9.36 -6.09
CA ASP A 227 -9.77 8.98 -6.76
C ASP A 227 -8.73 10.09 -6.70
N VAL A 228 -7.44 9.71 -6.74
CA VAL A 228 -6.32 10.64 -6.87
C VAL A 228 -5.63 10.35 -8.19
N GLY A 229 -5.63 11.31 -9.10
CA GLY A 229 -5.03 11.13 -10.42
C GLY A 229 -3.52 11.26 -10.40
N SER A 230 -2.84 10.40 -11.16
CA SER A 230 -1.46 10.60 -11.58
C SER A 230 -1.46 11.32 -12.92
N TYR A 231 -0.72 12.42 -13.01
CA TYR A 231 -0.66 13.29 -14.17
C TYR A 231 0.77 13.61 -14.56
N LYS A 232 1.01 13.72 -15.86
CA LYS A 232 2.28 14.20 -16.39
C LYS A 232 2.16 15.65 -16.83
N ILE A 233 3.05 16.49 -16.34
CA ILE A 233 3.10 17.90 -16.78
C ILE A 233 3.59 17.95 -18.22
N VAL A 234 2.72 18.38 -19.13
CA VAL A 234 3.04 18.44 -20.58
C VAL A 234 3.33 19.84 -21.06
N SER A 235 2.79 20.87 -20.41
CA SER A 235 3.06 22.26 -20.77
C SER A 235 2.88 23.20 -19.58
N VAL A 236 3.77 24.17 -19.45
CA VAL A 236 3.67 25.26 -18.48
C VAL A 236 3.69 26.58 -19.25
N THR A 237 2.62 27.34 -19.13
CA THR A 237 2.42 28.65 -19.79
C THR A 237 2.28 29.76 -18.73
N LYS A 238 2.22 31.00 -19.15
CA LYS A 238 1.94 32.12 -18.22
C LYS A 238 0.53 32.09 -17.62
N ASP A 239 -0.40 31.38 -18.25
CA ASP A 239 -1.80 31.31 -17.86
C ASP A 239 -2.09 30.06 -17.00
N GLY A 240 -1.30 28.99 -17.13
CA GLY A 240 -1.46 27.78 -16.32
C GLY A 240 -0.65 26.58 -16.81
N THR A 241 -0.85 25.46 -16.12
CA THR A 241 -0.18 24.19 -16.35
C THR A 241 -1.16 23.19 -16.96
N TYR A 242 -0.72 22.55 -18.03
CA TYR A 242 -1.46 21.45 -18.68
C TYR A 242 -0.85 20.12 -18.23
N CYS A 243 -1.71 19.23 -17.75
CA CYS A 243 -1.36 17.91 -17.27
C CYS A 243 -2.11 16.82 -18.02
N GLU A 244 -1.41 15.82 -18.52
CA GLU A 244 -1.97 14.62 -19.17
C GLU A 244 -2.24 13.56 -18.09
N TYR A 245 -3.46 13.04 -18.04
CA TYR A 245 -3.84 11.98 -17.11
C TYR A 245 -3.18 10.65 -17.47
N LEU A 246 -2.54 10.01 -16.52
CA LEU A 246 -1.84 8.74 -16.67
C LEU A 246 -2.61 7.55 -16.06
N GLY A 247 -3.50 7.81 -15.10
CA GLY A 247 -4.25 6.79 -14.39
C GLY A 247 -4.51 7.20 -12.93
N ASP A 248 -5.16 6.33 -12.15
CA ASP A 248 -5.28 6.54 -10.71
C ASP A 248 -3.89 6.39 -10.07
N ALA A 249 -3.48 7.37 -9.29
CA ALA A 249 -2.18 7.38 -8.61
C ALA A 249 -2.02 6.25 -7.58
N ARG A 250 -3.13 5.62 -7.21
CA ARG A 250 -3.21 4.51 -6.25
C ARG A 250 -3.22 3.14 -6.92
N GLU A 251 -3.29 3.08 -8.28
CA GLU A 251 -3.14 1.86 -9.08
C GLU A 251 -1.65 1.58 -9.38
#